data_734186383679f8f647129a776b7bbfb7
#
_entry.id   734186383679f8f647129a776b7bbfb7
#
_cell.length_a   1.000
_cell.length_b   1.000
_cell.length_c   1.000
_cell.angle_alpha   90.00
_cell.angle_beta   90.00
_cell.angle_gamma   90.00
#
_symmetry.space_group_name_H-M   'P 1'
#
loop_
_entity.id
_entity.type
_entity.pdbx_description
1 polymer ?
#
loop_
_entity_poly.entity_id
_entity_poly.type
_entity_poly.pdbx_seq_one_letter_code
_entity_poly.pdbx_strand_id
1 'polypeptide(L)'
;MLLGLGSWRQSASADPASSLRPLAEHERPALLDIGDYASLREAIIQSLAWLTRRPSRSVLAFGTRTVTAREQARALERVLEFLADDPAPDLLEAFLLEEFDVVRSVGDGDGTMLVTGYHEVTIDAALQPNAEYHVPILAPPEDLSGHSPAAASYPTRAEIQAGRLNGRAGVLAWARNAVDVFFMEVEGSGTLRLSDGRDLGVGYAGTNGRPYRSIARLLIDEGHIDREAMSMRALREWLTANPDQLTRVLNHNQSYVFFGRRSGPPVGSLGVPLTPGRSIATDPKIFPPGSLAFLLTERPRHTASGEIDWSPVSRFVLSQDVGGAIRGPSRVDVFWGRGPDADLAASEMKQPGELYVLVPKLPGIRPLSPAKPDPTIDLPTTAQMRLPEAQTPDTPLPAPDMDAGEAAAETRVAEAGVRAIVEAPPAAD
;
A
#
# COMPACT_ATOMS: atom_id res chain seq x y z
N MET A 1 10.94 33.25 -1.65
CA MET A 1 11.04 32.86 -3.06
C MET A 1 9.96 31.80 -3.27
N LEU A 2 8.82 32.20 -3.82
CA LEU A 2 7.61 31.38 -3.99
C LEU A 2 7.89 30.38 -5.13
N LEU A 3 8.21 29.13 -4.81
CA LEU A 3 8.18 28.05 -5.79
C LEU A 3 6.74 27.60 -5.94
N GLY A 4 6.21 27.78 -7.16
CA GLY A 4 4.84 27.51 -7.50
C GLY A 4 4.47 26.04 -7.25
N LEU A 5 3.43 25.87 -6.45
CA LEU A 5 2.67 24.64 -6.34
C LEU A 5 1.94 24.40 -7.67
N GLY A 6 2.59 23.73 -8.59
CA GLY A 6 1.97 23.24 -9.82
C GLY A 6 0.76 22.39 -9.42
N SER A 7 -0.40 22.68 -9.99
CA SER A 7 -1.61 21.89 -9.83
C SER A 7 -1.33 20.47 -10.36
N TRP A 8 -1.18 19.50 -9.47
CA TRP A 8 -1.12 18.08 -9.84
C TRP A 8 -2.43 17.69 -10.53
N ARG A 9 -2.41 17.69 -11.85
CA ARG A 9 -3.55 17.27 -12.66
C ARG A 9 -3.62 15.75 -12.61
N GLN A 10 -4.78 15.18 -12.27
CA GLN A 10 -5.05 13.80 -12.65
C GLN A 10 -4.95 13.72 -14.17
N SER A 11 -3.93 13.02 -14.66
CA SER A 11 -3.82 12.73 -16.10
C SER A 11 -5.05 11.90 -16.48
N ALA A 12 -5.83 12.40 -17.44
CA ALA A 12 -6.81 11.59 -18.16
C ALA A 12 -6.14 10.28 -18.55
N SER A 13 -6.83 9.14 -18.42
CA SER A 13 -6.33 7.77 -18.53
C SER A 13 -5.09 7.67 -19.46
N ALA A 14 -3.90 7.75 -18.87
CA ALA A 14 -2.66 7.62 -19.62
C ALA A 14 -2.62 6.21 -20.21
N ASP A 15 -2.28 6.13 -21.51
CA ASP A 15 -2.08 4.83 -22.13
C ASP A 15 -0.94 4.09 -21.41
N PRO A 16 -1.19 2.91 -20.82
CA PRO A 16 -0.17 2.14 -20.14
C PRO A 16 1.09 1.90 -20.97
N ALA A 17 0.94 1.74 -22.30
CA ALA A 17 2.05 1.49 -23.21
C ALA A 17 3.03 2.68 -23.29
N SER A 18 2.56 3.90 -23.14
CA SER A 18 3.37 5.13 -23.18
C SER A 18 3.76 5.66 -21.80
N SER A 19 3.31 5.00 -20.73
CA SER A 19 3.53 5.47 -19.35
C SER A 19 4.92 5.16 -18.79
N LEU A 20 5.67 4.25 -19.41
CA LEU A 20 7.04 3.90 -19.07
C LEU A 20 7.97 4.23 -20.25
N ARG A 21 8.96 5.08 -20.03
CA ARG A 21 9.90 5.55 -21.05
C ARG A 21 11.29 4.92 -20.84
N PRO A 22 11.88 4.31 -21.89
CA PRO A 22 13.30 3.94 -21.87
C PRO A 22 14.18 5.17 -21.60
N LEU A 23 15.29 4.96 -20.93
CA LEU A 23 16.27 5.99 -20.61
C LEU A 23 17.53 5.82 -21.46
N ALA A 24 18.08 6.92 -21.94
CA ALA A 24 19.46 6.96 -22.41
C ALA A 24 20.41 6.79 -21.21
N GLU A 25 21.62 6.33 -21.47
CA GLU A 25 22.59 6.03 -20.40
C GLU A 25 22.88 7.25 -19.50
N HIS A 26 23.00 8.42 -20.09
CA HIS A 26 23.26 9.69 -19.38
C HIS A 26 22.04 10.23 -18.59
N GLU A 27 20.85 9.70 -18.84
CA GLU A 27 19.62 10.07 -18.11
C GLU A 27 19.39 9.20 -16.87
N ARG A 28 20.13 8.09 -16.71
CA ARG A 28 19.96 7.18 -15.59
C ARG A 28 20.56 7.79 -14.33
N PRO A 29 19.82 7.80 -13.21
CA PRO A 29 20.42 8.13 -11.92
C PRO A 29 21.40 7.03 -11.47
N ALA A 30 22.26 7.34 -10.53
CA ALA A 30 22.97 6.30 -9.80
C ALA A 30 21.95 5.48 -8.97
N LEU A 31 21.94 4.16 -9.15
CA LEU A 31 21.02 3.25 -8.46
C LEU A 31 21.61 2.83 -7.10
N LEU A 32 21.97 3.81 -6.28
CA LEU A 32 22.63 3.58 -4.97
C LEU A 32 21.57 3.49 -3.87
N ASP A 33 21.31 2.30 -3.37
CA ASP A 33 20.37 2.05 -2.28
C ASP A 33 20.98 2.45 -0.93
N ILE A 34 20.37 3.41 -0.25
CA ILE A 34 20.79 3.86 1.09
C ILE A 34 20.08 3.11 2.23
N GLY A 35 19.24 2.12 1.90
CA GLY A 35 18.57 1.24 2.85
C GLY A 35 19.43 0.01 3.19
N ASP A 36 18.91 -0.83 4.05
CA ASP A 36 19.50 -2.12 4.36
C ASP A 36 19.11 -3.20 3.35
N TYR A 37 20.03 -4.11 3.02
CA TYR A 37 19.73 -5.20 2.10
C TYR A 37 18.87 -6.30 2.72
N ALA A 38 18.77 -6.39 4.05
CA ALA A 38 17.91 -7.37 4.70
C ALA A 38 16.44 -7.12 4.36
N SER A 39 15.98 -5.86 4.45
CA SER A 39 14.63 -5.47 4.04
C SER A 39 14.40 -5.64 2.53
N LEU A 40 15.42 -5.40 1.70
CA LEU A 40 15.30 -5.61 0.26
C LEU A 40 15.14 -7.11 -0.06
N ARG A 41 15.96 -7.97 0.55
CA ARG A 41 15.85 -9.43 0.43
C ARG A 41 14.45 -9.91 0.84
N GLU A 42 13.94 -9.44 1.97
CA GLU A 42 12.59 -9.77 2.43
C GLU A 42 11.53 -9.39 1.41
N ALA A 43 11.53 -8.16 0.91
CA ALA A 43 10.57 -7.71 -0.09
C ALA A 43 10.66 -8.50 -1.41
N ILE A 44 11.86 -8.87 -1.85
CA ILE A 44 12.05 -9.74 -3.03
C ILE A 44 11.45 -11.12 -2.78
N ILE A 45 11.67 -11.74 -1.62
CA ILE A 45 11.09 -13.03 -1.24
C ILE A 45 9.55 -12.97 -1.31
N GLN A 46 8.93 -11.88 -0.84
CA GLN A 46 7.48 -11.71 -0.91
C GLN A 46 6.99 -11.60 -2.37
N SER A 47 7.70 -10.87 -3.23
CA SER A 47 7.37 -10.82 -4.66
C SER A 47 7.53 -12.18 -5.34
N LEU A 48 8.57 -12.94 -5.01
CA LEU A 48 8.77 -14.31 -5.51
C LEU A 48 7.64 -15.24 -5.06
N ALA A 49 7.22 -15.16 -3.80
CA ALA A 49 6.10 -15.94 -3.28
C ALA A 49 4.79 -15.68 -4.05
N TRP A 50 4.56 -14.46 -4.54
CA TRP A 50 3.42 -14.15 -5.39
C TRP A 50 3.63 -14.64 -6.84
N LEU A 51 4.77 -14.36 -7.45
CA LEU A 51 5.07 -14.71 -8.84
C LEU A 51 5.01 -16.21 -9.08
N THR A 52 5.51 -17.02 -8.14
CA THR A 52 5.55 -18.49 -8.26
C THR A 52 4.16 -19.14 -8.14
N ARG A 53 3.18 -18.47 -7.53
CA ARG A 53 1.79 -18.94 -7.50
C ARG A 53 1.03 -18.69 -8.81
N ARG A 54 1.57 -17.87 -9.71
CA ARG A 54 0.93 -17.55 -10.98
C ARG A 54 1.28 -18.59 -12.05
N PRO A 55 0.41 -18.77 -13.07
CA PRO A 55 0.82 -19.54 -14.25
C PRO A 55 2.11 -18.97 -14.82
N SER A 56 3.09 -19.83 -15.08
CA SER A 56 4.45 -19.42 -15.48
C SER A 56 4.52 -18.56 -16.75
N ARG A 57 3.49 -18.64 -17.60
CA ARG A 57 3.34 -17.87 -18.84
C ARG A 57 2.48 -16.60 -18.67
N SER A 58 2.02 -16.29 -17.45
CA SER A 58 1.31 -15.02 -17.22
C SER A 58 2.18 -13.86 -17.64
N VAL A 59 1.61 -12.93 -18.40
CA VAL A 59 2.34 -11.79 -18.97
C VAL A 59 2.28 -10.60 -18.02
N LEU A 60 3.43 -9.97 -17.81
CA LEU A 60 3.60 -8.71 -17.09
C LEU A 60 4.01 -7.65 -18.13
N ALA A 61 3.24 -6.57 -18.25
CA ALA A 61 3.49 -5.53 -19.24
C ALA A 61 4.26 -4.35 -18.64
N PHE A 62 5.41 -4.03 -19.19
CA PHE A 62 6.27 -2.90 -18.84
C PHE A 62 6.25 -1.88 -19.97
N GLY A 63 5.19 -1.08 -20.06
CA GLY A 63 4.96 -0.23 -21.23
C GLY A 63 4.76 -1.08 -22.50
N THR A 64 5.60 -0.88 -23.51
CA THR A 64 5.58 -1.66 -24.75
C THR A 64 6.27 -3.02 -24.67
N ARG A 65 6.96 -3.33 -23.55
CA ARG A 65 7.66 -4.61 -23.34
C ARG A 65 6.82 -5.55 -22.50
N THR A 66 6.98 -6.84 -22.72
CA THR A 66 6.32 -7.87 -21.94
C THR A 66 7.34 -8.87 -21.42
N VAL A 67 7.12 -9.34 -20.19
CA VAL A 67 7.93 -10.35 -19.50
C VAL A 67 6.96 -11.35 -18.89
N THR A 68 7.29 -12.64 -18.91
CA THR A 68 6.48 -13.66 -18.22
C THR A 68 6.73 -13.62 -16.71
N ALA A 69 5.75 -14.07 -15.92
CA ALA A 69 5.92 -14.21 -14.48
C ALA A 69 7.13 -15.08 -14.11
N ARG A 70 7.41 -16.11 -14.91
CA ARG A 70 8.59 -16.98 -14.73
C ARG A 70 9.90 -16.24 -14.97
N GLU A 71 9.99 -15.38 -15.99
CA GLU A 71 11.18 -14.60 -16.30
C GLU A 71 11.42 -13.54 -15.22
N GLN A 72 10.36 -12.86 -14.78
CA GLN A 72 10.42 -11.92 -13.65
C GLN A 72 10.90 -12.62 -12.38
N ALA A 73 10.35 -13.79 -12.06
CA ALA A 73 10.78 -14.54 -10.88
C ALA A 73 12.27 -14.92 -10.95
N ARG A 74 12.74 -15.45 -12.09
CA ARG A 74 14.16 -15.78 -12.27
C ARG A 74 15.10 -14.58 -12.13
N ALA A 75 14.70 -13.43 -12.65
CA ALA A 75 15.47 -12.21 -12.50
C ALA A 75 15.58 -11.79 -11.02
N LEU A 76 14.48 -11.87 -10.27
CA LEU A 76 14.49 -11.58 -8.83
C LEU A 76 15.27 -12.62 -8.02
N GLU A 77 15.22 -13.91 -8.38
CA GLU A 77 16.06 -14.96 -7.77
C GLU A 77 17.54 -14.63 -7.90
N ARG A 78 17.99 -14.18 -9.09
CA ARG A 78 19.38 -13.74 -9.31
C ARG A 78 19.77 -12.52 -8.49
N VAL A 79 18.87 -11.56 -8.34
CA VAL A 79 19.11 -10.41 -7.44
C VAL A 79 19.26 -10.88 -5.99
N LEU A 80 18.40 -11.81 -5.56
CA LEU A 80 18.45 -12.35 -4.20
C LEU A 80 19.76 -13.13 -3.95
N GLU A 81 20.20 -13.95 -4.92
CA GLU A 81 21.49 -14.64 -4.85
C GLU A 81 22.66 -13.66 -4.78
N PHE A 82 22.66 -12.60 -5.59
CA PHE A 82 23.71 -11.58 -5.58
C PHE A 82 23.76 -10.81 -4.25
N LEU A 83 22.60 -10.51 -3.68
CA LEU A 83 22.48 -9.83 -2.38
C LEU A 83 22.95 -10.70 -1.19
N ALA A 84 23.07 -12.01 -1.35
CA ALA A 84 23.51 -12.90 -0.25
C ALA A 84 24.92 -12.58 0.26
N ASP A 85 25.76 -12.03 -0.61
CA ASP A 85 27.15 -11.66 -0.30
C ASP A 85 27.31 -10.23 0.23
N ASP A 86 26.22 -9.52 0.55
CA ASP A 86 26.17 -8.11 0.97
C ASP A 86 27.10 -7.21 0.10
N PRO A 87 26.89 -7.14 -1.22
CA PRO A 87 27.77 -6.45 -2.15
C PRO A 87 27.85 -4.95 -1.85
N ALA A 88 29.00 -4.34 -2.21
CA ALA A 88 29.08 -2.88 -2.23
C ALA A 88 28.03 -2.28 -3.19
N PRO A 89 27.49 -1.08 -2.89
CA PRO A 89 26.38 -0.50 -3.67
C PRO A 89 26.68 -0.34 -5.16
N ASP A 90 27.89 0.00 -5.53
CA ASP A 90 28.36 0.12 -6.92
C ASP A 90 28.41 -1.23 -7.65
N LEU A 91 28.72 -2.30 -6.96
CA LEU A 91 28.70 -3.67 -7.51
C LEU A 91 27.25 -4.13 -7.73
N LEU A 92 26.36 -3.81 -6.80
CA LEU A 92 24.92 -4.09 -6.97
C LEU A 92 24.35 -3.32 -8.17
N GLU A 93 24.67 -2.02 -8.30
CA GLU A 93 24.27 -1.22 -9.45
C GLU A 93 24.77 -1.83 -10.76
N ALA A 94 26.05 -2.16 -10.87
CA ALA A 94 26.65 -2.76 -12.06
C ALA A 94 25.95 -4.08 -12.42
N PHE A 95 25.72 -4.95 -11.46
CA PHE A 95 24.96 -6.19 -11.63
C PHE A 95 23.54 -5.95 -12.14
N LEU A 96 22.82 -5.02 -11.51
CA LEU A 96 21.44 -4.71 -11.92
C LEU A 96 21.38 -4.13 -13.32
N LEU A 97 22.34 -3.29 -13.73
CA LEU A 97 22.42 -2.74 -15.08
C LEU A 97 22.83 -3.79 -16.12
N GLU A 98 23.50 -4.88 -15.73
CA GLU A 98 23.75 -6.02 -16.62
C GLU A 98 22.47 -6.85 -16.83
N GLU A 99 21.67 -7.08 -15.79
CA GLU A 99 20.51 -7.96 -15.81
C GLU A 99 19.21 -7.29 -16.25
N PHE A 100 19.10 -5.97 -16.06
CA PHE A 100 17.87 -5.21 -16.30
C PHE A 100 18.09 -4.01 -17.22
N ASP A 101 17.06 -3.70 -18.00
CA ASP A 101 16.91 -2.37 -18.58
C ASP A 101 16.12 -1.48 -17.62
N VAL A 102 16.51 -0.21 -17.54
CA VAL A 102 15.86 0.75 -16.67
C VAL A 102 14.91 1.62 -17.49
N VAL A 103 13.65 1.65 -17.10
CA VAL A 103 12.64 2.53 -17.68
C VAL A 103 12.12 3.48 -16.62
N ARG A 104 11.84 4.73 -16.96
CA ARG A 104 11.31 5.74 -16.03
C ARG A 104 9.82 5.90 -16.22
N SER A 105 9.07 6.08 -15.13
CA SER A 105 7.70 6.59 -15.24
C SER A 105 7.69 7.96 -15.89
N VAL A 106 6.73 8.22 -16.78
CA VAL A 106 6.54 9.55 -17.36
C VAL A 106 6.01 10.56 -16.35
N GLY A 107 5.53 10.09 -15.19
CA GLY A 107 5.01 10.97 -14.16
C GLY A 107 3.86 11.84 -14.66
N ASP A 108 3.91 13.11 -14.34
CA ASP A 108 2.99 14.15 -14.87
C ASP A 108 3.44 14.78 -16.19
N GLY A 109 4.41 14.16 -16.86
CA GLY A 109 4.94 14.56 -18.18
C GLY A 109 6.44 14.81 -18.20
N ASP A 110 7.05 15.24 -17.09
CA ASP A 110 8.49 15.43 -16.93
C ASP A 110 9.18 14.26 -16.18
N GLY A 111 8.40 13.28 -15.76
CA GLY A 111 8.85 12.12 -14.97
C GLY A 111 8.71 12.30 -13.47
N THR A 112 8.24 13.45 -13.01
CA THR A 112 7.97 13.68 -11.59
C THR A 112 6.68 12.99 -11.17
N MET A 113 6.70 12.34 -10.02
CA MET A 113 5.55 11.67 -9.41
C MET A 113 5.25 12.28 -8.05
N LEU A 114 4.00 12.22 -7.65
CA LEU A 114 3.65 12.47 -6.26
C LEU A 114 3.86 11.20 -5.44
N VAL A 115 4.74 11.29 -4.46
CA VAL A 115 5.05 10.21 -3.51
C VAL A 115 4.40 10.51 -2.18
N THR A 116 3.54 9.60 -1.74
CA THR A 116 2.91 9.63 -0.42
C THR A 116 3.36 8.43 0.42
N GLY A 117 2.98 8.40 1.68
CA GLY A 117 3.29 7.29 2.58
C GLY A 117 2.03 6.71 3.19
N TYR A 118 2.09 5.43 3.55
CA TYR A 118 1.08 4.77 4.35
C TYR A 118 1.68 3.85 5.40
N HIS A 119 0.91 3.52 6.41
CA HIS A 119 1.41 2.76 7.56
C HIS A 119 0.33 1.84 8.13
N GLU A 120 0.73 0.92 8.98
CA GLU A 120 -0.18 0.13 9.79
C GLU A 120 -0.57 0.90 11.04
N VAL A 121 -1.84 1.25 11.15
CA VAL A 121 -2.38 1.96 12.30
C VAL A 121 -2.32 1.06 13.55
N THR A 122 -1.86 1.62 14.67
CA THR A 122 -1.96 0.96 15.98
C THR A 122 -2.95 1.72 16.85
N ILE A 123 -3.98 1.04 17.34
CA ILE A 123 -4.98 1.63 18.23
C ILE A 123 -5.12 0.82 19.53
N ASP A 124 -5.38 1.51 20.64
CA ASP A 124 -5.65 0.85 21.91
C ASP A 124 -7.05 0.22 21.91
N ALA A 125 -7.15 -1.01 22.41
CA ALA A 125 -8.39 -1.77 22.40
C ALA A 125 -8.53 -2.68 23.64
N ALA A 126 -9.74 -3.19 23.88
CA ALA A 126 -10.02 -4.22 24.86
C ALA A 126 -10.89 -5.32 24.25
N LEU A 127 -10.75 -6.57 24.75
CA LEU A 127 -11.58 -7.70 24.29
C LEU A 127 -13.01 -7.64 24.81
N GLN A 128 -13.26 -6.87 25.88
CA GLN A 128 -14.58 -6.65 26.46
C GLN A 128 -14.88 -5.16 26.55
N PRO A 129 -16.14 -4.74 26.36
CA PRO A 129 -16.50 -3.33 26.45
C PRO A 129 -16.44 -2.86 27.91
N ASN A 130 -16.06 -1.59 28.07
CA ASN A 130 -16.11 -0.89 29.34
C ASN A 130 -16.31 0.61 29.10
N ALA A 131 -16.23 1.45 30.13
CA ALA A 131 -16.44 2.90 30.01
C ALA A 131 -15.42 3.57 29.08
N GLU A 132 -14.21 3.03 28.96
CA GLU A 132 -13.13 3.56 28.12
C GLU A 132 -13.15 2.95 26.71
N TYR A 133 -13.40 1.66 26.58
CA TYR A 133 -13.41 0.91 25.33
C TYR A 133 -14.83 0.49 24.97
N HIS A 134 -15.50 1.26 24.13
CA HIS A 134 -16.93 1.11 23.82
C HIS A 134 -17.28 1.14 22.33
N VAL A 135 -16.32 1.38 21.45
CA VAL A 135 -16.53 1.39 20.00
C VAL A 135 -16.18 0.02 19.43
N PRO A 136 -17.17 -0.75 18.90
CA PRO A 136 -16.91 -2.11 18.43
C PRO A 136 -16.13 -2.14 17.12
N ILE A 137 -15.17 -3.06 17.01
CA ILE A 137 -14.49 -3.45 15.78
C ILE A 137 -15.12 -4.75 15.32
N LEU A 138 -15.82 -4.73 14.19
CA LEU A 138 -16.69 -5.83 13.78
C LEU A 138 -15.99 -6.76 12.77
N ALA A 139 -16.20 -8.07 12.99
CA ALA A 139 -16.01 -9.08 11.93
C ALA A 139 -17.18 -9.05 10.94
N PRO A 140 -16.97 -9.52 9.70
CA PRO A 140 -18.07 -9.61 8.75
C PRO A 140 -19.15 -10.57 9.26
N PRO A 141 -20.44 -10.22 9.10
CA PRO A 141 -21.52 -11.17 9.31
C PRO A 141 -21.41 -12.38 8.38
N GLU A 142 -21.98 -13.52 8.77
CA GLU A 142 -21.90 -14.77 8.01
C GLU A 142 -22.43 -14.63 6.58
N ASP A 143 -23.49 -13.83 6.38
CA ASP A 143 -24.09 -13.56 5.08
C ASP A 143 -23.25 -12.63 4.17
N LEU A 144 -22.18 -12.04 4.70
CA LEU A 144 -21.17 -11.28 3.93
C LEU A 144 -19.93 -12.11 3.59
N SER A 145 -19.76 -13.27 4.20
CA SER A 145 -18.57 -14.09 4.01
C SER A 145 -18.44 -14.54 2.55
N GLY A 146 -17.45 -14.01 1.84
CA GLY A 146 -17.16 -14.39 0.46
C GLY A 146 -17.94 -13.65 -0.64
N HIS A 147 -18.79 -12.68 -0.31
CA HIS A 147 -19.55 -11.92 -1.31
C HIS A 147 -19.56 -10.43 -0.98
N SER A 148 -19.34 -9.57 -1.98
CA SER A 148 -19.71 -8.16 -1.86
C SER A 148 -21.23 -8.05 -2.10
N PRO A 149 -22.02 -7.58 -1.12
CA PRO A 149 -23.45 -7.40 -1.32
C PRO A 149 -23.71 -6.34 -2.38
N ALA A 150 -24.84 -6.46 -3.09
CA ALA A 150 -25.28 -5.36 -3.93
C ALA A 150 -25.40 -4.08 -3.09
N ALA A 151 -24.78 -2.99 -3.54
CA ALA A 151 -24.56 -1.74 -2.78
C ALA A 151 -25.85 -1.17 -2.11
N ALA A 152 -27.04 -1.50 -2.59
CA ALA A 152 -28.30 -1.00 -2.06
C ALA A 152 -28.91 -1.87 -0.94
N SER A 153 -28.42 -3.09 -0.71
CA SER A 153 -29.11 -4.08 0.15
C SER A 153 -28.58 -4.19 1.57
N TYR A 154 -27.39 -3.62 1.85
CA TYR A 154 -26.76 -3.74 3.16
C TYR A 154 -26.84 -2.42 3.97
N PRO A 155 -26.91 -2.49 5.32
CA PRO A 155 -26.98 -1.30 6.17
C PRO A 155 -25.84 -0.32 5.93
N THR A 156 -26.15 0.97 6.00
CA THR A 156 -25.16 2.04 5.98
C THR A 156 -24.31 2.07 7.25
N ARG A 157 -23.19 2.81 7.25
CA ARG A 157 -22.39 3.07 8.45
C ARG A 157 -23.25 3.50 9.64
N ALA A 158 -24.11 4.49 9.43
CA ALA A 158 -24.98 5.02 10.48
C ALA A 158 -25.88 3.94 11.10
N GLU A 159 -26.48 3.08 10.28
CA GLU A 159 -27.34 1.99 10.74
C GLU A 159 -26.54 0.88 11.45
N ILE A 160 -25.32 0.59 10.98
CA ILE A 160 -24.41 -0.36 11.63
C ILE A 160 -24.01 0.15 13.02
N GLN A 161 -23.59 1.43 13.11
CA GLN A 161 -23.25 2.06 14.39
C GLN A 161 -24.45 2.17 15.32
N ALA A 162 -25.67 2.31 14.80
CA ALA A 162 -26.92 2.22 15.58
C ALA A 162 -27.30 0.79 16.01
N GLY A 163 -26.46 -0.21 15.72
CA GLY A 163 -26.65 -1.59 16.17
C GLY A 163 -27.45 -2.49 15.23
N ARG A 164 -27.63 -2.12 13.95
CA ARG A 164 -28.39 -2.92 12.98
C ARG A 164 -27.82 -4.34 12.75
N LEU A 165 -26.54 -4.55 13.11
CA LEU A 165 -25.85 -5.82 13.02
C LEU A 165 -25.60 -6.50 14.38
N ASN A 166 -26.17 -5.99 15.47
CA ASN A 166 -26.03 -6.62 16.79
C ASN A 166 -26.55 -8.06 16.76
N GLY A 167 -25.73 -8.98 17.24
CA GLY A 167 -26.02 -10.42 17.22
C GLY A 167 -25.82 -11.10 15.85
N ARG A 168 -25.51 -10.35 14.78
CA ARG A 168 -25.20 -10.87 13.42
C ARG A 168 -23.72 -10.77 13.08
N ALA A 169 -23.07 -9.68 13.48
CA ALA A 169 -21.63 -9.48 13.31
C ALA A 169 -20.91 -9.81 14.62
N GLY A 170 -19.82 -10.56 14.54
CA GLY A 170 -18.93 -10.81 15.67
C GLY A 170 -18.16 -9.54 16.04
N VAL A 171 -17.89 -9.32 17.33
CA VAL A 171 -17.02 -8.25 17.80
C VAL A 171 -15.62 -8.81 18.03
N LEU A 172 -14.61 -8.28 17.35
CA LEU A 172 -13.21 -8.69 17.51
C LEU A 172 -12.57 -8.06 18.76
N ALA A 173 -12.87 -6.80 19.00
CA ALA A 173 -12.40 -5.99 20.11
C ALA A 173 -13.20 -4.68 20.17
N TRP A 174 -12.93 -3.87 21.20
CA TRP A 174 -13.55 -2.57 21.44
C TRP A 174 -12.47 -1.51 21.53
N ALA A 175 -12.58 -0.44 20.74
CA ALA A 175 -11.67 0.70 20.73
C ALA A 175 -12.19 1.84 21.63
N ARG A 176 -11.32 2.81 21.92
CA ARG A 176 -11.65 4.00 22.74
C ARG A 176 -12.55 4.98 21.98
N ASN A 177 -12.26 5.21 20.72
CA ASN A 177 -12.95 6.24 19.95
C ASN A 177 -13.20 5.83 18.49
N ALA A 178 -14.22 6.44 17.89
CA ALA A 178 -14.64 6.14 16.53
C ALA A 178 -13.71 6.75 15.48
N VAL A 179 -12.89 7.73 15.82
CA VAL A 179 -11.92 8.35 14.89
C VAL A 179 -10.85 7.33 14.54
N ASP A 180 -10.26 6.69 15.54
CA ASP A 180 -9.21 5.68 15.31
C ASP A 180 -9.74 4.48 14.52
N VAL A 181 -10.96 4.02 14.83
CA VAL A 181 -11.60 2.94 14.07
C VAL A 181 -11.83 3.35 12.62
N PHE A 182 -12.31 4.58 12.40
CA PHE A 182 -12.53 5.09 11.05
C PHE A 182 -11.23 5.16 10.23
N PHE A 183 -10.15 5.65 10.82
CA PHE A 183 -8.85 5.69 10.13
C PHE A 183 -8.32 4.28 9.86
N MET A 184 -8.48 3.34 10.79
CA MET A 184 -8.12 1.94 10.56
C MET A 184 -8.97 1.31 9.44
N GLU A 185 -10.26 1.65 9.33
CA GLU A 185 -11.11 1.21 8.23
C GLU A 185 -10.64 1.74 6.87
N VAL A 186 -10.11 2.96 6.84
CA VAL A 186 -9.56 3.57 5.63
C VAL A 186 -8.24 2.90 5.22
N GLU A 187 -7.39 2.59 6.20
CA GLU A 187 -6.12 1.89 5.98
C GLU A 187 -6.31 0.40 5.65
N GLY A 188 -7.48 -0.17 5.98
CA GLY A 188 -7.84 -1.56 5.71
C GLY A 188 -7.15 -2.59 6.62
N SER A 189 -6.20 -2.18 7.45
CA SER A 189 -5.53 -3.05 8.42
C SER A 189 -5.05 -2.27 9.65
N GLY A 190 -4.78 -2.98 10.75
CA GLY A 190 -4.26 -2.36 11.95
C GLY A 190 -3.78 -3.37 12.98
N THR A 191 -3.09 -2.87 13.98
CA THR A 191 -2.75 -3.59 15.20
C THR A 191 -3.55 -3.03 16.38
N LEU A 192 -4.31 -3.89 17.04
CA LEU A 192 -5.04 -3.57 18.25
C LEU A 192 -4.12 -3.87 19.43
N ARG A 193 -3.65 -2.83 20.13
CA ARG A 193 -2.92 -2.97 21.38
C ARG A 193 -3.93 -3.22 22.49
N LEU A 194 -3.98 -4.44 22.96
CA LEU A 194 -4.94 -4.84 23.99
C LEU A 194 -4.53 -4.32 25.36
N SER A 195 -5.52 -4.06 26.21
CA SER A 195 -5.31 -3.59 27.59
C SER A 195 -4.50 -4.57 28.46
N ASP A 196 -4.36 -5.83 28.04
CA ASP A 196 -3.50 -6.85 28.69
C ASP A 196 -2.06 -6.88 28.14
N GLY A 197 -1.69 -5.93 27.27
CA GLY A 197 -0.35 -5.79 26.69
C GLY A 197 -0.09 -6.63 25.45
N ARG A 198 -1.05 -7.44 24.98
CA ARG A 198 -0.93 -8.22 23.74
C ARG A 198 -1.29 -7.37 22.53
N ASP A 199 -0.65 -7.63 21.40
CA ASP A 199 -1.03 -7.10 20.10
C ASP A 199 -1.93 -8.10 19.36
N LEU A 200 -3.04 -7.63 18.78
CA LEU A 200 -3.92 -8.38 17.92
C LEU A 200 -3.96 -7.73 16.54
N GLY A 201 -3.35 -8.38 15.55
CA GLY A 201 -3.42 -7.94 14.16
C GLY A 201 -4.83 -8.11 13.59
N VAL A 202 -5.31 -7.10 12.89
CA VAL A 202 -6.57 -7.16 12.12
C VAL A 202 -6.34 -6.68 10.69
N GLY A 203 -7.05 -7.29 9.76
CA GLY A 203 -6.98 -6.94 8.34
C GLY A 203 -8.37 -6.91 7.73
N TYR A 204 -8.46 -6.29 6.56
CA TYR A 204 -9.69 -6.21 5.77
C TYR A 204 -10.32 -7.59 5.56
N ALA A 205 -11.60 -7.70 5.86
CA ALA A 205 -12.38 -8.94 5.67
C ALA A 205 -13.68 -8.73 4.89
N GLY A 206 -13.96 -7.50 4.47
CA GLY A 206 -15.13 -7.17 3.66
C GLY A 206 -15.67 -5.77 3.96
N THR A 207 -16.63 -5.34 3.15
CA THR A 207 -17.36 -4.07 3.33
C THR A 207 -18.87 -4.31 3.28
N ASN A 208 -19.63 -3.27 3.66
CA ASN A 208 -21.08 -3.27 3.48
C ASN A 208 -21.51 -2.98 2.01
N GLY A 209 -20.58 -2.91 1.04
CA GLY A 209 -20.85 -2.66 -0.38
C GLY A 209 -21.33 -1.24 -0.71
N ARG A 210 -21.37 -0.32 0.27
CA ARG A 210 -21.72 1.08 0.02
C ARG A 210 -20.53 1.83 -0.54
N PRO A 211 -20.75 2.78 -1.50
CA PRO A 211 -19.68 3.58 -2.04
C PRO A 211 -19.05 4.46 -0.97
N TYR A 212 -17.74 4.60 -1.03
CA TYR A 212 -17.00 5.52 -0.16
C TYR A 212 -17.34 6.98 -0.49
N ARG A 213 -17.56 7.79 0.55
CA ARG A 213 -17.70 9.23 0.44
C ARG A 213 -16.67 9.91 1.32
N SER A 214 -15.84 10.76 0.71
CA SER A 214 -14.74 11.44 1.41
C SER A 214 -15.26 12.44 2.45
N ILE A 215 -14.97 12.18 3.73
CA ILE A 215 -15.28 13.10 4.82
C ILE A 215 -14.40 14.35 4.79
N ALA A 216 -13.19 14.25 4.26
CA ALA A 216 -12.34 15.41 4.12
C ALA A 216 -12.81 16.32 2.99
N ARG A 217 -13.31 15.78 1.89
CA ARG A 217 -13.97 16.58 0.87
C ARG A 217 -15.18 17.34 1.46
N LEU A 218 -15.97 16.65 2.29
CA LEU A 218 -17.07 17.30 3.01
C LEU A 218 -16.57 18.51 3.81
N LEU A 219 -15.50 18.34 4.62
CA LEU A 219 -14.98 19.43 5.45
C LEU A 219 -14.36 20.57 4.65
N ILE A 220 -13.78 20.28 3.49
CA ILE A 220 -13.30 21.31 2.55
C ILE A 220 -14.48 22.06 1.94
N ASP A 221 -15.49 21.35 1.45
CA ASP A 221 -16.65 21.95 0.80
C ASP A 221 -17.51 22.77 1.79
N GLU A 222 -17.51 22.41 3.07
CA GLU A 222 -18.14 23.16 4.17
C GLU A 222 -17.25 24.32 4.71
N GLY A 223 -16.03 24.49 4.22
CA GLY A 223 -15.10 25.55 4.63
C GLY A 223 -14.50 25.39 6.02
N HIS A 224 -14.48 24.16 6.55
CA HIS A 224 -13.90 23.86 7.86
C HIS A 224 -12.37 23.71 7.82
N ILE A 225 -11.84 23.23 6.71
CA ILE A 225 -10.40 23.08 6.48
C ILE A 225 -10.10 23.50 5.05
N ASP A 226 -9.12 24.38 4.88
CA ASP A 226 -8.67 24.79 3.55
C ASP A 226 -8.06 23.60 2.80
N ARG A 227 -8.28 23.53 1.47
CA ARG A 227 -7.79 22.43 0.62
C ARG A 227 -6.27 22.26 0.74
N GLU A 228 -5.53 23.33 0.80
CA GLU A 228 -4.08 23.36 0.89
C GLU A 228 -3.57 22.86 2.24
N ALA A 229 -4.34 23.09 3.32
CA ALA A 229 -4.04 22.65 4.67
C ALA A 229 -4.50 21.21 4.96
N MET A 230 -5.32 20.61 4.06
CA MET A 230 -5.88 19.28 4.28
C MET A 230 -4.78 18.22 4.27
N SER A 231 -4.69 17.50 5.39
CA SER A 231 -3.82 16.31 5.60
C SER A 231 -4.55 15.32 6.50
N MET A 232 -4.02 14.10 6.63
CA MET A 232 -4.54 13.10 7.58
C MET A 232 -4.53 13.64 9.01
N ARG A 233 -3.45 14.33 9.37
CA ARG A 233 -3.32 14.96 10.68
C ARG A 233 -4.36 16.05 10.88
N ALA A 234 -4.49 17.01 9.95
CA ALA A 234 -5.48 18.08 10.05
C ALA A 234 -6.90 17.55 10.17
N LEU A 235 -7.23 16.48 9.41
CA LEU A 235 -8.53 15.81 9.50
C LEU A 235 -8.74 15.20 10.88
N ARG A 236 -7.76 14.47 11.43
CA ARG A 236 -7.83 13.85 12.75
C ARG A 236 -7.96 14.90 13.87
N GLU A 237 -7.16 15.96 13.81
CA GLU A 237 -7.20 17.08 14.74
C GLU A 237 -8.58 17.76 14.74
N TRP A 238 -9.13 18.02 13.54
CA TRP A 238 -10.46 18.62 13.42
C TRP A 238 -11.55 17.71 14.03
N LEU A 239 -11.56 16.41 13.70
CA LEU A 239 -12.53 15.46 14.23
C LEU A 239 -12.44 15.35 15.76
N THR A 240 -11.24 15.41 16.32
CA THR A 240 -11.00 15.34 17.76
C THR A 240 -11.46 16.62 18.46
N ALA A 241 -11.27 17.77 17.82
CA ALA A 241 -11.66 19.07 18.36
C ALA A 241 -13.18 19.36 18.24
N ASN A 242 -13.92 18.60 17.42
CA ASN A 242 -15.34 18.81 17.13
C ASN A 242 -16.19 17.54 17.43
N PRO A 243 -16.24 17.05 18.68
CA PRO A 243 -16.90 15.79 19.03
C PRO A 243 -18.42 15.80 18.76
N ASP A 244 -19.08 16.93 18.84
CA ASP A 244 -20.50 17.12 18.51
C ASP A 244 -20.80 16.97 17.00
N GLN A 245 -19.82 17.19 16.13
CA GLN A 245 -19.93 16.98 14.68
C GLN A 245 -19.50 15.57 14.24
N LEU A 246 -18.81 14.84 15.12
CA LEU A 246 -18.14 13.58 14.79
C LEU A 246 -19.07 12.58 14.10
N THR A 247 -20.21 12.29 14.72
CA THR A 247 -21.18 11.30 14.20
C THR A 247 -21.70 11.71 12.82
N ARG A 248 -22.01 12.99 12.62
CA ARG A 248 -22.48 13.51 11.32
C ARG A 248 -21.41 13.34 10.25
N VAL A 249 -20.20 13.76 10.55
CA VAL A 249 -19.09 13.74 9.58
C VAL A 249 -18.69 12.32 9.22
N LEU A 250 -18.50 11.44 10.21
CA LEU A 250 -18.14 10.03 9.93
C LEU A 250 -19.25 9.30 9.14
N ASN A 251 -20.54 9.59 9.43
CA ASN A 251 -21.67 8.97 8.74
C ASN A 251 -21.93 9.52 7.34
N HIS A 252 -21.28 10.62 6.93
CA HIS A 252 -21.25 11.04 5.53
C HIS A 252 -20.66 9.94 4.66
N ASN A 253 -19.63 9.25 5.13
CA ASN A 253 -19.15 8.02 4.50
C ASN A 253 -20.06 6.85 4.84
N GLN A 254 -20.88 6.40 3.90
CA GLN A 254 -21.80 5.27 4.08
C GLN A 254 -21.09 3.91 4.06
N SER A 255 -19.86 3.85 3.52
CA SER A 255 -19.07 2.62 3.50
C SER A 255 -18.61 2.25 4.92
N TYR A 256 -18.62 0.96 5.23
CA TYR A 256 -18.17 0.38 6.48
C TYR A 256 -17.28 -0.83 6.18
N VAL A 257 -16.13 -0.91 6.83
CA VAL A 257 -15.16 -2.01 6.68
C VAL A 257 -15.27 -2.97 7.86
N PHE A 258 -15.32 -4.25 7.55
CA PHE A 258 -15.24 -5.34 8.53
C PHE A 258 -13.84 -5.91 8.55
N PHE A 259 -13.41 -6.36 9.74
CA PHE A 259 -12.06 -6.88 9.96
C PHE A 259 -12.06 -8.37 10.29
N GLY A 260 -11.00 -9.06 9.89
CA GLY A 260 -10.65 -10.40 10.33
C GLY A 260 -9.40 -10.39 11.21
N ARG A 261 -9.24 -11.36 12.09
CA ARG A 261 -7.97 -11.55 12.82
C ARG A 261 -6.88 -11.93 11.84
N ARG A 262 -5.70 -11.37 12.04
CA ARG A 262 -4.52 -11.60 11.22
C ARG A 262 -3.34 -12.00 12.10
N SER A 263 -2.59 -13.00 11.67
CA SER A 263 -1.28 -13.34 12.21
C SER A 263 -0.20 -12.80 11.27
N GLY A 264 0.86 -12.21 11.82
CA GLY A 264 1.97 -11.65 11.05
C GLY A 264 1.76 -10.20 10.57
N PRO A 265 2.64 -9.68 9.69
CA PRO A 265 2.61 -8.31 9.19
C PRO A 265 1.41 -8.04 8.28
N PRO A 266 1.08 -6.76 7.99
CA PRO A 266 0.03 -6.42 7.04
C PRO A 266 0.31 -7.01 5.66
N VAL A 267 -0.76 -7.41 4.97
CA VAL A 267 -0.71 -8.08 3.68
C VAL A 267 -1.23 -7.12 2.62
N GLY A 268 -0.43 -6.90 1.58
CA GLY A 268 -0.82 -6.08 0.43
C GLY A 268 -1.78 -6.80 -0.52
N SER A 269 -2.17 -6.11 -1.58
CA SER A 269 -3.11 -6.62 -2.60
C SER A 269 -2.62 -7.89 -3.32
N LEU A 270 -1.31 -8.14 -3.30
CA LEU A 270 -0.74 -9.39 -3.83
C LEU A 270 -0.96 -10.60 -2.91
N GLY A 271 -1.54 -10.41 -1.73
CA GLY A 271 -1.68 -11.47 -0.74
C GLY A 271 -0.34 -11.91 -0.14
N VAL A 272 0.61 -11.00 -0.05
CA VAL A 272 1.92 -11.21 0.58
C VAL A 272 2.20 -10.13 1.62
N PRO A 273 2.98 -10.43 2.67
CA PRO A 273 3.42 -9.46 3.65
C PRO A 273 4.08 -8.24 3.03
N LEU A 274 3.76 -7.06 3.56
CA LEU A 274 4.39 -5.80 3.17
C LEU A 274 5.67 -5.56 4.00
N THR A 275 6.72 -5.10 3.33
CA THR A 275 8.01 -4.78 3.93
C THR A 275 8.18 -3.26 4.06
N PRO A 276 8.40 -2.72 5.28
CA PRO A 276 8.55 -1.28 5.51
C PRO A 276 9.65 -0.64 4.66
N GLY A 277 9.33 0.47 3.99
CA GLY A 277 10.26 1.21 3.13
C GLY A 277 10.67 0.48 1.85
N ARG A 278 10.03 -0.67 1.53
CA ARG A 278 10.31 -1.50 0.36
C ARG A 278 9.08 -1.83 -0.46
N SER A 279 7.94 -2.04 0.17
CA SER A 279 6.67 -2.26 -0.52
C SER A 279 6.07 -0.93 -0.94
N ILE A 280 5.62 -0.86 -2.19
CA ILE A 280 4.90 0.31 -2.71
C ILE A 280 3.55 -0.10 -3.29
N ALA A 281 2.57 0.79 -3.15
CA ALA A 281 1.32 0.75 -3.89
C ALA A 281 1.45 1.58 -5.17
N THR A 282 1.02 1.00 -6.30
CA THR A 282 1.10 1.60 -7.64
C THR A 282 -0.15 1.27 -8.45
N ASP A 283 -0.29 1.88 -9.63
CA ASP A 283 -1.30 1.45 -10.59
C ASP A 283 -0.85 0.16 -11.31
N PRO A 284 -1.51 -0.99 -11.08
CA PRO A 284 -1.09 -2.28 -11.65
C PRO A 284 -1.28 -2.35 -13.18
N LYS A 285 -1.98 -1.40 -13.79
CA LYS A 285 -2.10 -1.28 -15.24
C LYS A 285 -0.82 -0.75 -15.89
N ILE A 286 0.01 -0.04 -15.12
CA ILE A 286 1.25 0.61 -15.58
C ILE A 286 2.47 -0.07 -14.98
N PHE A 287 2.44 -0.33 -13.68
CA PHE A 287 3.54 -0.91 -12.91
C PHE A 287 3.21 -2.37 -12.60
N PRO A 288 3.85 -3.34 -13.27
CA PRO A 288 3.49 -4.73 -13.07
C PRO A 288 3.64 -5.17 -11.62
N PRO A 289 2.64 -5.87 -11.07
CA PRO A 289 2.70 -6.40 -9.72
C PRO A 289 3.91 -7.31 -9.52
N GLY A 290 4.61 -7.17 -8.38
CA GLY A 290 5.82 -7.92 -8.06
C GLY A 290 7.09 -7.41 -8.76
N SER A 291 7.03 -6.31 -9.53
CA SER A 291 8.20 -5.74 -10.20
C SER A 291 9.13 -5.02 -9.22
N LEU A 292 10.43 -5.07 -9.53
CA LEU A 292 11.48 -4.30 -8.87
C LEU A 292 11.56 -2.91 -9.49
N ALA A 293 11.65 -1.89 -8.67
CA ALA A 293 11.84 -0.52 -9.09
C ALA A 293 12.83 0.20 -8.17
N PHE A 294 13.30 1.36 -8.57
CA PHE A 294 14.14 2.25 -7.79
C PHE A 294 13.43 3.58 -7.59
N LEU A 295 13.31 4.01 -6.35
CA LEU A 295 12.58 5.20 -5.94
C LEU A 295 13.53 6.26 -5.41
N LEU A 296 13.40 7.47 -5.94
CA LEU A 296 14.03 8.70 -5.43
C LEU A 296 12.95 9.63 -4.91
N THR A 297 13.06 10.05 -3.65
CA THR A 297 12.16 11.03 -3.00
C THR A 297 12.76 11.52 -1.68
N GLU A 298 11.96 12.12 -0.81
CA GLU A 298 12.32 12.50 0.55
C GLU A 298 11.28 11.95 1.54
N ARG A 299 11.69 11.70 2.79
CA ARG A 299 10.79 11.32 3.88
C ARG A 299 10.97 12.24 5.09
N PRO A 300 9.92 12.52 5.86
CA PRO A 300 10.03 13.31 7.07
C PRO A 300 10.65 12.49 8.20
N ARG A 301 11.37 13.20 9.09
CA ARG A 301 11.89 12.69 10.36
C ARG A 301 11.73 13.76 11.43
N HIS A 302 11.51 13.35 12.68
CA HIS A 302 11.66 14.27 13.80
C HIS A 302 13.14 14.52 14.09
N THR A 303 13.50 15.80 14.22
CA THR A 303 14.78 16.20 14.79
C THR A 303 14.79 15.98 16.30
N ALA A 304 15.95 16.11 16.93
CA ALA A 304 16.05 16.07 18.40
C ALA A 304 15.26 17.21 19.10
N SER A 305 15.00 18.32 18.39
CA SER A 305 14.14 19.42 18.86
C SER A 305 12.65 19.18 18.65
N GLY A 306 12.24 18.09 17.97
CA GLY A 306 10.86 17.78 17.63
C GLY A 306 10.34 18.46 16.36
N GLU A 307 11.19 19.21 15.65
CA GLU A 307 10.86 19.77 14.35
C GLU A 307 10.89 18.68 13.27
N ILE A 308 10.18 18.90 12.15
CA ILE A 308 10.21 18.00 10.99
C ILE A 308 11.35 18.40 10.07
N ASP A 309 12.25 17.46 9.80
CA ASP A 309 13.33 17.55 8.80
C ASP A 309 13.07 16.50 7.70
N TRP A 310 13.55 16.77 6.48
CA TRP A 310 13.38 15.90 5.33
C TRP A 310 14.68 15.22 4.96
N SER A 311 14.62 13.93 4.73
CA SER A 311 15.79 13.12 4.41
C SER A 311 15.59 12.43 3.06
N PRO A 312 16.63 12.39 2.23
CA PRO A 312 16.57 11.72 0.95
C PRO A 312 16.23 10.23 1.11
N VAL A 313 15.41 9.73 0.20
CA VAL A 313 15.12 8.32 0.00
C VAL A 313 15.62 7.92 -1.38
N SER A 314 16.54 6.97 -1.38
CA SER A 314 17.12 6.35 -2.58
C SER A 314 17.11 4.84 -2.32
N ARG A 315 16.11 4.13 -2.87
CA ARG A 315 15.86 2.73 -2.50
C ARG A 315 15.31 1.88 -3.62
N PHE A 316 15.72 0.63 -3.66
CA PHE A 316 14.98 -0.39 -4.39
C PHE A 316 13.69 -0.73 -3.65
N VAL A 317 12.58 -0.77 -4.41
CA VAL A 317 11.22 -1.02 -3.92
C VAL A 317 10.50 -2.03 -4.80
N LEU A 318 9.48 -2.68 -4.28
CA LEU A 318 8.70 -3.70 -4.98
C LEU A 318 7.23 -3.26 -5.08
N SER A 319 6.64 -3.34 -6.27
CA SER A 319 5.21 -3.10 -6.48
C SER A 319 4.40 -4.26 -5.91
N GLN A 320 3.99 -4.15 -4.63
CA GLN A 320 3.35 -5.24 -3.87
C GLN A 320 1.95 -4.89 -3.38
N ASP A 321 1.52 -3.65 -3.62
CA ASP A 321 0.22 -3.19 -3.21
C ASP A 321 -0.45 -2.31 -4.26
N VAL A 322 -1.73 -2.02 -4.07
CA VAL A 322 -2.51 -1.08 -4.86
C VAL A 322 -3.35 -0.20 -3.94
N GLY A 323 -3.61 1.03 -4.36
CA GLY A 323 -4.52 1.92 -3.66
C GLY A 323 -5.59 2.46 -4.61
N GLY A 324 -6.82 2.67 -4.16
CA GLY A 324 -7.92 3.20 -5.00
C GLY A 324 -7.61 4.58 -5.59
N ALA A 325 -6.88 5.42 -4.85
CA ALA A 325 -6.42 6.74 -5.30
C ALA A 325 -5.05 6.70 -6.00
N ILE A 326 -4.37 5.56 -6.01
CA ILE A 326 -3.06 5.41 -6.64
C ILE A 326 -3.26 4.97 -8.08
N ARG A 327 -3.51 5.95 -8.94
CA ARG A 327 -3.82 5.74 -10.36
C ARG A 327 -2.89 6.53 -11.25
N GLY A 328 -2.61 5.97 -12.43
CA GLY A 328 -1.78 6.62 -13.45
C GLY A 328 -0.28 6.51 -13.17
N PRO A 329 0.54 7.12 -14.04
CA PRO A 329 2.00 7.07 -13.96
C PRO A 329 2.59 8.06 -12.94
N SER A 330 1.78 8.96 -12.37
CA SER A 330 2.26 10.07 -11.53
C SER A 330 2.05 9.86 -10.03
N ARG A 331 1.65 8.65 -9.62
CA ARG A 331 1.35 8.34 -8.21
C ARG A 331 2.05 7.08 -7.72
N VAL A 332 2.65 7.19 -6.54
CA VAL A 332 3.19 6.04 -5.79
C VAL A 332 3.00 6.29 -4.29
N ASP A 333 2.74 5.23 -3.55
CA ASP A 333 2.53 5.27 -2.10
C ASP A 333 3.45 4.26 -1.43
N VAL A 334 4.23 4.68 -0.45
CA VAL A 334 5.26 3.85 0.19
C VAL A 334 4.76 3.34 1.53
N PHE A 335 4.83 2.02 1.75
CA PHE A 335 4.54 1.43 3.05
C PHE A 335 5.70 1.67 4.02
N TRP A 336 5.44 2.34 5.14
CA TRP A 336 6.46 2.68 6.13
C TRP A 336 6.44 1.79 7.38
N GLY A 337 5.57 0.78 7.41
CA GLY A 337 5.45 -0.11 8.57
C GLY A 337 4.52 0.44 9.63
N ARG A 338 4.94 0.44 10.89
CA ARG A 338 4.16 0.90 12.05
C ARG A 338 5.01 1.72 13.01
N GLY A 339 4.33 2.45 13.90
CA GLY A 339 4.96 3.26 14.93
C GLY A 339 5.11 4.73 14.55
N PRO A 340 5.69 5.57 15.44
CA PRO A 340 5.67 7.03 15.30
C PRO A 340 6.32 7.55 14.02
N ASP A 341 7.44 6.96 13.58
CA ASP A 341 8.11 7.37 12.35
C ASP A 341 7.33 7.00 11.09
N ALA A 342 6.58 5.88 11.13
CA ALA A 342 5.71 5.47 10.05
C ALA A 342 4.45 6.34 9.99
N ASP A 343 3.88 6.67 11.15
CA ASP A 343 2.75 7.59 11.27
C ASP A 343 3.11 8.99 10.75
N LEU A 344 4.29 9.51 11.13
CA LEU A 344 4.80 10.79 10.62
C LEU A 344 4.91 10.77 9.09
N ALA A 345 5.52 9.71 8.52
CA ALA A 345 5.67 9.59 7.07
C ALA A 345 4.31 9.48 6.36
N ALA A 346 3.38 8.70 6.90
CA ALA A 346 2.04 8.56 6.35
C ALA A 346 1.23 9.87 6.43
N SER A 347 1.42 10.66 7.50
CA SER A 347 0.67 11.89 7.75
C SER A 347 1.17 13.08 6.94
N GLU A 348 2.50 13.18 6.72
CA GLU A 348 3.15 14.38 6.18
C GLU A 348 3.68 14.19 4.75
N MET A 349 3.92 12.94 4.31
CA MET A 349 4.60 12.69 3.06
C MET A 349 3.72 13.01 1.85
N LYS A 350 4.14 14.03 1.10
CA LYS A 350 3.49 14.54 -0.10
C LYS A 350 4.57 15.17 -0.97
N GLN A 351 5.54 14.36 -1.37
CA GLN A 351 6.78 14.83 -1.94
C GLN A 351 6.87 14.53 -3.44
N PRO A 352 7.55 15.37 -4.21
CA PRO A 352 7.98 14.97 -5.54
C PRO A 352 8.93 13.78 -5.47
N GLY A 353 8.90 12.92 -6.47
CA GLY A 353 9.82 11.80 -6.58
C GLY A 353 9.87 11.25 -8.00
N GLU A 354 10.73 10.26 -8.19
CA GLU A 354 10.93 9.59 -9.46
C GLU A 354 10.96 8.08 -9.24
N LEU A 355 10.29 7.34 -10.12
CA LEU A 355 10.26 5.88 -10.09
C LEU A 355 10.85 5.30 -11.36
N TYR A 356 11.87 4.47 -11.18
CA TYR A 356 12.58 3.78 -12.24
C TYR A 356 12.30 2.28 -12.12
N VAL A 357 11.67 1.70 -13.14
CA VAL A 357 11.28 0.29 -13.13
C VAL A 357 12.36 -0.53 -13.82
N LEU A 358 12.76 -1.63 -13.18
CA LEU A 358 13.78 -2.55 -13.69
C LEU A 358 13.09 -3.66 -14.47
N VAL A 359 13.33 -3.70 -15.79
CA VAL A 359 12.74 -4.65 -16.72
C VAL A 359 13.76 -5.72 -17.06
N PRO A 360 13.53 -7.01 -16.75
CA PRO A 360 14.49 -8.07 -17.08
C PRO A 360 14.90 -8.06 -18.55
N LYS A 361 16.19 -8.17 -18.84
CA LYS A 361 16.70 -8.35 -20.19
C LYS A 361 16.43 -9.78 -20.68
N LEU A 362 15.93 -9.92 -21.91
CA LEU A 362 15.64 -11.18 -22.59
C LEU A 362 16.45 -11.29 -23.89
N PRO A 363 16.85 -12.48 -24.38
CA PRO A 363 16.98 -13.77 -23.73
C PRO A 363 18.41 -14.00 -23.25
N GLY A 364 18.59 -14.63 -22.16
CA GLY A 364 19.90 -15.05 -21.67
C GLY A 364 20.24 -14.49 -20.31
N ILE A 365 19.39 -14.77 -19.32
CA ILE A 365 19.86 -14.74 -17.95
C ILE A 365 21.05 -15.70 -17.90
N ARG A 366 22.27 -15.17 -17.92
CA ARG A 366 23.47 -15.98 -17.77
C ARG A 366 23.41 -16.63 -16.39
N PRO A 367 23.70 -17.94 -16.28
CA PRO A 367 23.91 -18.53 -14.97
C PRO A 367 25.04 -17.75 -14.28
N LEU A 368 24.80 -17.29 -13.05
CA LEU A 368 25.89 -16.83 -12.19
C LEU A 368 26.89 -17.99 -12.11
N SER A 369 28.17 -17.70 -12.26
CA SER A 369 29.20 -18.70 -11.89
C SER A 369 28.91 -19.10 -10.45
N PRO A 370 28.85 -20.39 -10.12
CA PRO A 370 28.53 -20.84 -8.79
C PRO A 370 29.50 -20.18 -7.81
N ALA A 371 29.00 -19.25 -7.00
CA ALA A 371 29.68 -18.85 -5.80
C ALA A 371 29.87 -20.13 -4.98
N LYS A 372 31.07 -20.35 -4.46
CA LYS A 372 31.29 -21.51 -3.59
C LYS A 372 30.24 -21.48 -2.49
N PRO A 373 29.48 -22.57 -2.28
CA PRO A 373 28.47 -22.59 -1.26
C PRO A 373 29.13 -22.27 0.09
N ASP A 374 28.65 -21.21 0.74
CA ASP A 374 28.92 -21.00 2.14
C ASP A 374 28.19 -22.13 2.90
N PRO A 375 28.90 -23.01 3.62
CA PRO A 375 28.29 -24.18 4.26
C PRO A 375 27.39 -23.83 5.44
N THR A 376 27.13 -22.54 5.72
CA THR A 376 26.40 -22.08 6.90
C THR A 376 25.06 -21.40 6.60
N ILE A 377 24.68 -21.18 5.33
CA ILE A 377 23.37 -20.63 4.97
C ILE A 377 22.52 -21.74 4.35
N ASP A 378 21.72 -22.36 5.20
CA ASP A 378 20.63 -23.25 4.76
C ASP A 378 19.53 -22.39 4.12
N LEU A 379 19.63 -22.14 2.80
CA LEU A 379 18.56 -21.52 2.05
C LEU A 379 17.35 -22.46 2.09
N PRO A 380 16.18 -22.04 2.59
CA PRO A 380 15.02 -22.90 2.60
C PRO A 380 14.71 -23.31 1.16
N THR A 381 14.75 -24.60 0.89
CA THR A 381 14.29 -25.15 -0.39
C THR A 381 12.81 -24.78 -0.59
N THR A 382 12.37 -24.70 -1.85
CA THR A 382 10.98 -24.38 -2.23
C THR A 382 9.94 -25.22 -1.46
N ALA A 383 10.33 -26.39 -0.95
CA ALA A 383 9.50 -27.24 -0.10
C ALA A 383 9.42 -26.76 1.38
N GLN A 384 10.41 -25.99 1.86
CA GLN A 384 10.47 -25.44 3.22
C GLN A 384 9.90 -24.02 3.30
N MET A 385 9.68 -23.35 2.17
CA MET A 385 8.95 -22.09 2.05
C MET A 385 7.41 -22.27 2.18
N ARG A 386 6.94 -23.37 2.77
CA ARG A 386 5.57 -23.40 3.26
C ARG A 386 5.49 -22.40 4.41
N LEU A 387 4.92 -21.25 4.10
CA LEU A 387 4.36 -20.39 5.14
C LEU A 387 3.54 -21.28 6.08
N PRO A 388 3.59 -21.06 7.41
CA PRO A 388 2.66 -21.73 8.30
C PRO A 388 1.29 -21.58 7.65
N GLU A 389 0.57 -22.67 7.47
CA GLU A 389 -0.80 -22.65 6.98
C GLU A 389 -1.54 -21.62 7.83
N ALA A 390 -1.71 -20.42 7.27
CA ALA A 390 -2.74 -19.54 7.76
C ALA A 390 -3.98 -20.43 7.74
N GLN A 391 -4.63 -20.60 8.89
CA GLN A 391 -5.98 -21.13 8.90
C GLN A 391 -6.77 -20.18 8.01
N THR A 392 -6.77 -20.47 6.73
CA THR A 392 -7.62 -19.81 5.76
C THR A 392 -9.03 -20.00 6.24
N PRO A 393 -9.84 -18.94 6.35
CA PRO A 393 -11.25 -19.16 6.17
C PRO A 393 -11.35 -19.89 4.81
N ASP A 394 -12.06 -20.99 4.75
CA ASP A 394 -12.18 -21.95 3.65
C ASP A 394 -12.73 -21.37 2.33
N THR A 395 -12.29 -20.19 1.93
CA THR A 395 -12.67 -19.59 0.64
C THR A 395 -11.49 -18.77 0.12
N PRO A 396 -10.91 -19.15 -1.04
CA PRO A 396 -9.91 -18.33 -1.68
C PRO A 396 -10.52 -17.00 -2.09
N LEU A 397 -9.87 -15.89 -1.73
CA LEU A 397 -10.14 -14.61 -2.36
C LEU A 397 -10.01 -14.83 -3.88
N PRO A 398 -11.03 -14.51 -4.68
CA PRO A 398 -10.92 -14.63 -6.12
C PRO A 398 -9.70 -13.81 -6.57
N ALA A 399 -8.85 -14.43 -7.38
CA ALA A 399 -7.81 -13.70 -8.09
C ALA A 399 -8.48 -12.49 -8.78
N PRO A 400 -7.87 -11.30 -8.77
CA PRO A 400 -8.46 -10.16 -9.44
C PRO A 400 -8.65 -10.52 -10.91
N ASP A 401 -9.90 -10.68 -11.30
CA ASP A 401 -10.27 -10.91 -12.69
C ASP A 401 -9.92 -9.61 -13.43
N MET A 402 -9.00 -9.70 -14.39
CA MET A 402 -8.50 -8.54 -15.12
C MET A 402 -9.59 -7.84 -15.94
N ASP A 403 -10.77 -8.48 -16.09
CA ASP A 403 -11.93 -7.96 -16.82
C ASP A 403 -13.08 -7.45 -15.93
N ALA A 404 -13.02 -7.62 -14.60
CA ALA A 404 -14.04 -7.12 -13.68
C ALA A 404 -13.74 -5.65 -13.28
N GLY A 405 -13.74 -4.76 -14.26
CA GLY A 405 -13.21 -3.41 -14.16
C GLY A 405 -13.98 -2.45 -13.25
N GLU A 406 -15.23 -2.72 -12.87
CA GLU A 406 -16.03 -1.77 -12.10
C GLU A 406 -16.35 -2.23 -10.67
N ALA A 407 -16.67 -3.50 -10.45
CA ALA A 407 -17.04 -3.97 -9.12
C ALA A 407 -15.86 -4.11 -8.14
N ALA A 408 -14.64 -4.41 -8.66
CA ALA A 408 -13.43 -4.44 -7.85
C ALA A 408 -12.91 -3.03 -7.50
N ALA A 409 -13.28 -2.00 -8.26
CA ALA A 409 -12.96 -0.61 -7.97
C ALA A 409 -13.74 -0.09 -6.75
N GLU A 410 -14.97 -0.51 -6.56
CA GLU A 410 -15.83 -0.05 -5.47
C GLU A 410 -15.39 -0.61 -4.10
N THR A 411 -14.92 -1.83 -4.05
CA THR A 411 -14.46 -2.46 -2.81
C THR A 411 -13.10 -1.89 -2.34
N ARG A 412 -12.26 -1.44 -3.28
CA ARG A 412 -10.94 -0.86 -3.01
C ARG A 412 -10.98 0.63 -2.71
N VAL A 413 -12.10 1.30 -2.94
CA VAL A 413 -12.32 2.72 -2.60
C VAL A 413 -12.31 2.94 -1.08
N ALA A 414 -12.69 1.95 -0.29
CA ALA A 414 -12.59 2.03 1.17
C ALA A 414 -11.13 2.06 1.65
N GLU A 415 -10.21 1.35 0.97
CA GLU A 415 -8.79 1.32 1.33
C GLU A 415 -8.03 2.61 0.94
N ALA A 416 -8.60 3.41 0.05
CA ALA A 416 -7.94 4.58 -0.50
C ALA A 416 -8.55 5.92 -0.06
N GLY A 417 -9.63 5.88 0.68
CA GLY A 417 -10.50 7.04 0.88
C GLY A 417 -9.83 8.26 1.49
N VAL A 418 -8.91 8.11 2.40
CA VAL A 418 -8.24 9.24 3.04
C VAL A 418 -7.13 9.81 2.16
N ARG A 419 -6.55 9.00 1.27
CA ARG A 419 -5.50 9.44 0.33
C ARG A 419 -6.05 10.24 -0.85
N ALA A 420 -7.35 10.06 -1.21
CA ALA A 420 -8.06 10.85 -2.20
C ALA A 420 -8.37 12.30 -1.73
N ILE A 421 -8.10 12.60 -0.47
CA ILE A 421 -8.53 13.77 0.25
C ILE A 421 -7.96 15.08 -0.30
N VAL A 422 -6.77 15.06 -0.86
CA VAL A 422 -6.07 16.28 -1.23
C VAL A 422 -6.24 16.67 -2.71
N GLU A 423 -6.75 15.76 -3.56
CA GLU A 423 -6.55 15.89 -5.01
C GLU A 423 -7.77 15.77 -5.93
N ALA A 424 -8.99 15.63 -5.42
CA ALA A 424 -10.17 15.59 -6.30
C ALA A 424 -10.49 16.98 -6.88
N PRO A 425 -10.50 17.16 -8.22
CA PRO A 425 -10.96 18.40 -8.83
C PRO A 425 -12.45 18.61 -8.57
N PRO A 426 -12.95 19.85 -8.63
CA PRO A 426 -14.38 20.10 -8.58
C PRO A 426 -15.06 19.37 -9.73
N ALA A 427 -16.21 18.74 -9.46
CA ALA A 427 -17.10 18.30 -10.52
C ALA A 427 -17.44 19.51 -11.37
N ALA A 428 -17.23 19.39 -12.69
CA ALA A 428 -17.81 20.36 -13.62
C ALA A 428 -19.34 20.22 -13.51
N ASP A 429 -20.02 21.37 -13.42
CA ASP A 429 -21.47 21.49 -13.55
C ASP A 429 -21.97 20.96 -14.90
#